data_126ec2a8349d22dba077cc3bdfe89488
#
_entry.id   126ec2a8349d22dba077cc3bdfe89488
#
_cell.length_a   1.000
_cell.length_b   1.000
_cell.length_c   1.000
_cell.angle_alpha   90.00
_cell.angle_beta   90.00
_cell.angle_gamma   90.00
#
_symmetry.space_group_name_H-M   'P 1'
#
loop_
_entity.id
_entity.type
_entity.pdbx_description
1 polymer ?
#
loop_
_entity_poly.entity_id
_entity_poly.type
_entity_poly.pdbx_seq_one_letter_code
_entity_poly.pdbx_strand_id
1 'polypeptide(L)' 'SLATFKRDFKKISTLTPQKWLIHKRLETAYEKMKTGTRKVQDVYLEVGFKNPSHFATAFKKQFGVSPTAISQ' A
#
# COMPACT_ATOMS: atom_id res chain seq x y z
N SER A 1 15.61 14.49 -0.56
CA SER A 1 16.05 15.74 0.02
C SER A 1 15.43 15.93 1.40
N LEU A 2 16.02 16.82 2.18
CA LEU A 2 15.53 17.08 3.52
C LEU A 2 14.12 17.65 3.52
N ALA A 3 13.82 18.49 2.57
CA ALA A 3 12.50 19.10 2.47
C ALA A 3 11.43 18.04 2.20
N THR A 4 11.74 17.11 1.31
CA THR A 4 10.83 16.01 0.99
C THR A 4 10.62 15.13 2.21
N PHE A 5 11.68 14.84 2.93
CA PHE A 5 11.60 14.01 4.12
C PHE A 5 10.72 14.66 5.18
N LYS A 6 10.88 15.94 5.41
CA LYS A 6 10.07 16.65 6.39
C LYS A 6 8.61 16.65 6.00
N ARG A 7 8.34 16.81 4.71
CA ARG A 7 6.97 16.81 4.21
C ARG A 7 6.31 15.46 4.45
N ASP A 8 7.04 14.38 4.18
CA ASP A 8 6.51 13.03 4.39
C ASP A 8 6.23 12.77 5.86
N PHE A 9 7.12 13.21 6.72
CA PHE A 9 6.93 13.04 8.15
C PHE A 9 5.69 13.78 8.64
N LYS A 10 5.52 15.00 8.19
CA LYS A 10 4.35 15.80 8.56
C LYS A 10 3.07 15.15 8.06
N LYS A 11 3.12 14.60 6.86
CA LYS A 11 1.97 13.93 6.27
C LYS A 11 1.57 12.72 7.10
N ILE A 12 2.54 11.95 7.55
CA ILE A 12 2.29 10.78 8.38
C ILE A 12 1.65 11.19 9.70
N SER A 13 2.12 12.27 10.29
CA SER A 13 1.61 12.71 11.59
C SER A 13 0.16 13.19 11.53
N THR A 14 -0.35 13.49 10.34
CA THR A 14 -1.74 13.91 10.18
C THR A 14 -2.68 12.76 9.87
N LEU A 15 -2.15 11.56 9.68
CA LEU A 15 -2.98 10.39 9.39
C LEU A 15 -3.72 9.93 10.62
N THR A 16 -4.97 9.51 10.43
CA THR A 16 -5.71 8.85 11.49
C THR A 16 -5.12 7.46 11.72
N PRO A 17 -5.33 6.85 12.91
CA PRO A 17 -4.86 5.49 13.16
C PRO A 17 -5.32 4.50 12.10
N GLN A 18 -6.56 4.64 11.64
CA GLN A 18 -7.11 3.74 10.65
C GLN A 18 -6.40 3.91 9.30
N LYS A 19 -6.17 5.14 8.89
CA LYS A 19 -5.46 5.39 7.63
C LYS A 19 -4.02 4.93 7.71
N TRP A 20 -3.39 5.11 8.88
CA TRP A 20 -2.03 4.63 9.09
C TRP A 20 -1.96 3.12 8.93
N LEU A 21 -2.94 2.41 9.49
CA LEU A 21 -2.99 0.96 9.38
C LEU A 21 -3.13 0.51 7.92
N ILE A 22 -4.00 1.18 7.17
CA ILE A 22 -4.17 0.89 5.75
C ILE A 22 -2.87 1.12 5.00
N HIS A 23 -2.20 2.20 5.32
CA HIS A 23 -0.92 2.53 4.70
C HIS A 23 0.11 1.40 4.94
N LYS A 24 0.18 0.91 6.16
CA LYS A 24 1.07 -0.19 6.51
C LYS A 24 0.71 -1.48 5.79
N ARG A 25 -0.58 -1.75 5.67
CA ARG A 25 -1.04 -2.93 4.94
C ARG A 25 -0.63 -2.87 3.48
N LEU A 26 -0.73 -1.70 2.87
CA LEU A 26 -0.33 -1.52 1.48
C LEU A 26 1.18 -1.67 1.30
N GLU A 27 1.97 -1.18 2.25
CA GLU A 27 3.41 -1.37 2.21
C GLU A 27 3.78 -2.84 2.26
N THR A 28 3.13 -3.58 3.15
CA THR A 28 3.36 -5.02 3.28
C THR A 28 3.00 -5.74 1.98
N ALA A 29 1.86 -5.34 1.39
CA ALA A 29 1.43 -5.92 0.12
C ALA A 29 2.44 -5.65 -0.99
N TYR A 30 2.96 -4.44 -1.04
CA TYR A 30 3.96 -4.08 -2.04
C TYR A 30 5.18 -4.99 -1.94
N GLU A 31 5.67 -5.19 -0.72
CA GLU A 31 6.84 -6.05 -0.50
C GLU A 31 6.58 -7.48 -0.95
N LYS A 32 5.41 -8.01 -0.60
CA LYS A 32 5.07 -9.38 -0.97
C LYS A 32 4.98 -9.57 -2.48
N MET A 33 4.41 -8.58 -3.16
CA MET A 33 4.28 -8.66 -4.62
C MET A 33 5.60 -8.39 -5.33
N LYS A 34 6.43 -7.54 -4.77
CA LYS A 34 7.71 -7.19 -5.35
C LYS A 34 8.63 -8.42 -5.41
N THR A 35 8.56 -9.28 -4.42
CA THR A 35 9.38 -10.49 -4.40
C THR A 35 8.90 -11.54 -5.41
N GLY A 36 7.69 -11.35 -5.96
CA GLY A 36 7.16 -12.25 -6.97
C GLY A 36 6.65 -13.57 -6.44
N THR A 37 6.53 -13.71 -5.14
CA THR A 37 6.09 -14.97 -4.53
C THR A 37 4.59 -15.04 -4.31
N ARG A 38 3.88 -13.91 -4.45
CA ARG A 38 2.45 -13.88 -4.18
C ARG A 38 1.70 -13.17 -5.29
N LYS A 39 0.47 -13.61 -5.51
CA LYS A 39 -0.43 -12.99 -6.46
C LYS A 39 -1.26 -11.93 -5.78
N VAL A 40 -1.76 -10.97 -6.56
CA VAL A 40 -2.61 -9.90 -6.01
C VAL A 40 -3.80 -10.48 -5.25
N GLN A 41 -4.41 -11.54 -5.79
CA GLN A 41 -5.58 -12.16 -5.19
C GLN A 41 -5.30 -12.68 -3.77
N ASP A 42 -4.09 -13.15 -3.55
CA ASP A 42 -3.73 -13.69 -2.24
C ASP A 42 -3.27 -12.57 -1.31
N VAL A 43 -2.56 -11.60 -1.87
CA VAL A 43 -1.95 -10.56 -1.06
C VAL A 43 -2.99 -9.67 -0.39
N TYR A 44 -4.04 -9.26 -1.11
CA TYR A 44 -4.99 -8.34 -0.50
C TYR A 44 -5.70 -8.98 0.70
N LEU A 45 -5.93 -10.27 0.64
CA LEU A 45 -6.53 -10.99 1.78
C LEU A 45 -5.55 -11.11 2.94
N GLU A 46 -4.30 -11.42 2.64
CA GLU A 46 -3.28 -11.58 3.68
C GLU A 46 -3.06 -10.30 4.46
N VAL A 47 -3.11 -9.16 3.79
CA VAL A 47 -2.87 -7.90 4.48
C VAL A 47 -4.13 -7.31 5.12
N GLY A 48 -5.26 -8.01 5.00
CA GLY A 48 -6.46 -7.65 5.73
C GLY A 48 -7.53 -6.91 4.93
N PHE A 49 -7.40 -6.82 3.62
CA PHE A 49 -8.44 -6.25 2.79
C PHE A 49 -9.48 -7.30 2.46
N LYS A 50 -10.74 -6.93 2.46
CA LYS A 50 -11.83 -7.84 2.14
C LYS A 50 -12.33 -7.69 0.72
N ASN A 51 -12.00 -6.58 0.08
CA ASN A 51 -12.50 -6.25 -1.24
C ASN A 51 -11.32 -5.93 -2.15
N PRO A 52 -11.14 -6.68 -3.26
CA PRO A 52 -10.02 -6.44 -4.16
C PRO A 52 -10.08 -5.09 -4.85
N SER A 53 -11.28 -4.59 -5.13
CA SER A 53 -11.42 -3.28 -5.76
C SER A 53 -10.94 -2.17 -4.82
N HIS A 54 -11.31 -2.29 -3.55
CA HIS A 54 -10.87 -1.32 -2.55
C HIS A 54 -9.34 -1.36 -2.41
N PHE A 55 -8.79 -2.55 -2.38
CA PHE A 55 -7.35 -2.73 -2.29
C PHE A 55 -6.65 -2.08 -3.49
N ALA A 56 -7.13 -2.36 -4.70
CA ALA A 56 -6.51 -1.83 -5.91
C ALA A 56 -6.57 -0.30 -5.95
N THR A 57 -7.71 0.27 -5.57
CA THR A 57 -7.88 1.71 -5.54
C THR A 57 -6.93 2.36 -4.54
N ALA A 58 -6.88 1.81 -3.34
CA ALA A 58 -6.01 2.34 -2.30
C ALA A 58 -4.53 2.19 -2.68
N PHE A 59 -4.18 1.06 -3.26
CA PHE A 59 -2.81 0.79 -3.68
C PHE A 59 -2.37 1.79 -4.74
N LYS A 60 -3.20 1.98 -5.76
CA LYS A 60 -2.86 2.91 -6.84
C LYS A 60 -2.75 4.34 -6.32
N LYS A 61 -3.60 4.70 -5.37
CA LYS A 61 -3.57 6.03 -4.79
C LYS A 61 -2.28 6.27 -4.02
N GLN A 62 -1.77 5.24 -3.34
CA GLN A 62 -0.56 5.38 -2.53
C GLN A 62 0.72 5.29 -3.35
N PHE A 63 0.77 4.37 -4.30
CA PHE A 63 2.00 4.09 -5.05
C PHE A 63 1.99 4.63 -6.48
N GLY A 64 0.86 5.10 -6.96
CA GLY A 64 0.76 5.65 -8.30
C GLY A 64 0.60 4.63 -9.40
N VAL A 65 0.63 3.34 -9.07
CA VAL A 65 0.45 2.26 -10.04
C VAL A 65 -0.46 1.19 -9.44
N SER A 66 -1.13 0.44 -10.30
CA SER A 66 -2.01 -0.62 -9.83
C SER A 66 -1.20 -1.80 -9.30
N PRO A 67 -1.79 -2.63 -8.42
CA PRO A 67 -1.09 -3.80 -7.90
C PRO A 67 -0.67 -4.77 -9.00
N THR A 68 -1.47 -4.89 -10.04
CA THR A 68 -1.16 -5.80 -11.14
C THR A 68 0.05 -5.35 -11.94
N ALA A 69 0.39 -4.07 -11.90
CA ALA A 69 1.56 -3.56 -12.60
C ALA A 69 2.86 -4.03 -11.93
N ILE A 70 2.81 -4.32 -10.64
CA ILE A 70 3.97 -4.78 -9.88
C ILE A 70 4.03 -6.29 -9.84
N SER A 71 2.87 -6.91 -9.62
CA SER A 71 2.77 -8.36 -9.55
C SER A 71 2.70 -8.92 -10.96
N GLN A 72 3.71 -9.60 -11.37
CA GLN A 72 3.73 -10.15 -12.72
C GLN A 72 3.69 -11.66 -12.73
#